data_689168c0ed9cbc99883f66fc2ee08831
#
_entry.id   689168c0ed9cbc99883f66fc2ee08831
#
_cell.length_a   1.000
_cell.length_b   1.000
_cell.length_c   1.000
_cell.angle_alpha   90.00
_cell.angle_beta   90.00
_cell.angle_gamma   90.00
#
_symmetry.space_group_name_H-M   'P 1'
#
loop_
_entity.id
_entity.type
_entity.pdbx_description
1 polymer ?
#
loop_
_entity_poly.entity_id
_entity_poly.type
_entity_poly.pdbx_seq_one_letter_code
_entity_poly.pdbx_strand_id
1 'polypeptide(L)'
;MIEVYTDGGCSGNPGPGGWAYVLINNANEVGDTNEVGDDAPLENWGAEKSTTNNRMELQAVITALEALSQPGTGPEITIYTDSQYVQKGITVWIKDWKNRGWMTSGKKPVKNQDLWQRLDTLAGGLPITWVWVKGHAGNKYNERCDNLTKKAVASL
;
A
#
# COMPACT_ATOMS: atom_id res chain seq x y z
N MET A 1 3.25 1.88 17.22
CA MET A 1 2.47 2.19 16.01
C MET A 1 3.32 1.95 14.78
N ILE A 2 2.77 1.30 13.80
CA ILE A 2 3.45 1.09 12.54
C ILE A 2 2.88 2.07 11.51
N GLU A 3 3.75 2.78 10.83
CA GLU A 3 3.38 3.66 9.74
C GLU A 3 3.89 3.08 8.43
N VAL A 4 3.04 3.05 7.42
CA VAL A 4 3.38 2.52 6.09
C VAL A 4 3.10 3.58 5.05
N TYR A 5 4.10 3.87 4.24
CA TYR A 5 3.97 4.74 3.08
C TYR A 5 4.04 3.89 1.83
N THR A 6 3.16 4.12 0.89
CA THR A 6 3.09 3.32 -0.33
C THR A 6 3.05 4.21 -1.56
N ASP A 7 3.58 3.69 -2.66
CA ASP A 7 3.52 4.36 -3.95
C ASP A 7 3.54 3.33 -5.07
N GLY A 8 2.91 3.66 -6.18
CA GLY A 8 2.93 2.85 -7.37
C GLY A 8 2.74 3.72 -8.59
N GLY A 9 3.32 3.32 -9.69
CA GLY A 9 3.23 4.09 -10.90
C GLY A 9 3.60 3.29 -12.12
N CYS A 10 3.29 3.84 -13.28
CA CYS A 10 3.46 3.18 -14.55
C CYS A 10 3.90 4.20 -15.59
N SER A 11 4.86 3.82 -16.42
CA SER A 11 5.29 4.63 -17.56
C SER A 11 4.46 4.23 -18.78
N GLY A 12 3.45 5.02 -19.10
CA GLY A 12 2.39 4.58 -19.99
C GLY A 12 1.38 3.73 -19.22
N ASN A 13 0.15 3.67 -19.62
CA ASN A 13 -0.89 2.98 -18.87
C ASN A 13 -1.81 2.20 -19.82
N PRO A 14 -1.52 0.91 -20.17
CA PRO A 14 -0.49 0.05 -19.57
C PRO A 14 0.93 0.32 -20.05
N GLY A 15 1.90 -0.17 -19.27
CA GLY A 15 3.31 -0.07 -19.58
C GLY A 15 4.16 -0.57 -18.41
N PRO A 16 5.49 -0.34 -18.45
CA PRO A 16 6.36 -0.71 -17.34
C PRO A 16 5.98 0.08 -16.10
N GLY A 17 5.86 -0.62 -14.98
CA GLY A 17 5.45 -0.01 -13.74
C GLY A 17 6.23 -0.53 -12.55
N GLY A 18 6.13 0.19 -11.45
CA GLY A 18 6.77 -0.16 -10.21
C GLY A 18 5.93 0.18 -9.00
N TRP A 19 6.27 -0.42 -7.89
CA TRP A 19 5.65 -0.18 -6.60
C TRP A 19 6.72 -0.14 -5.51
N ALA A 20 6.41 0.56 -4.43
CA ALA A 20 7.30 0.64 -3.29
C ALA A 20 6.53 0.87 -2.01
N TYR A 21 7.10 0.44 -0.89
CA TYR A 21 6.62 0.84 0.42
C TYR A 21 7.80 1.14 1.34
N VAL A 22 7.54 2.02 2.31
CA VAL A 22 8.44 2.31 3.42
C VAL A 22 7.66 2.08 4.70
N LEU A 23 8.19 1.23 5.56
CA LEU A 23 7.56 0.83 6.80
C LEU A 23 8.39 1.32 7.98
N ILE A 24 7.74 2.05 8.88
CA ILE A 24 8.37 2.61 10.07
C ILE A 24 7.67 2.07 11.29
N ASN A 25 8.45 1.52 12.22
CA ASN A 25 7.93 1.04 13.48
C ASN A 25 8.26 2.03 14.58
N ASN A 26 7.27 2.76 15.05
CA ASN A 26 7.39 3.73 16.14
C ASN A 26 7.06 3.11 17.50
N ALA A 27 7.34 1.84 17.71
CA ALA A 27 7.00 1.12 18.92
C ALA A 27 7.72 1.65 20.17
N ASN A 28 8.73 2.48 20.01
CA ASN A 28 9.59 2.97 21.07
C ASN A 28 9.23 4.37 21.57
N GLU A 29 8.01 4.80 21.36
CA GLU A 29 7.56 6.09 21.91
C GLU A 29 7.47 6.08 23.42
N VAL A 30 7.62 4.95 24.07
CA VAL A 30 7.59 4.83 25.52
C VAL A 30 9.02 4.72 26.05
N GLY A 31 9.70 5.81 26.02
CA GLY A 31 10.74 6.14 26.97
C GLY A 31 11.93 5.21 27.15
N ASP A 32 12.14 4.25 26.31
CA ASP A 32 13.34 3.45 26.40
C ASP A 32 14.29 3.87 25.29
N THR A 33 15.05 4.88 25.61
CA THR A 33 15.77 5.67 24.67
C THR A 33 17.17 5.17 24.34
N ASN A 34 17.54 4.02 24.85
CA ASN A 34 18.92 3.59 24.76
C ASN A 34 19.18 2.58 23.65
N GLU A 35 18.16 2.18 22.93
CA GLU A 35 18.35 1.31 21.78
C GLU A 35 18.28 2.10 20.49
N VAL A 36 19.45 2.61 20.16
CA VAL A 36 19.67 3.27 18.90
C VAL A 36 19.84 2.17 17.85
N GLY A 37 18.97 2.09 16.90
CA GLY A 37 19.33 1.34 15.73
C GLY A 37 18.28 0.51 15.07
N ASP A 38 17.17 0.22 15.73
CA ASP A 38 16.15 -0.61 15.12
C ASP A 38 15.05 0.21 14.44
N ASP A 39 15.19 1.53 14.41
CA ASP A 39 14.23 2.44 13.82
C ASP A 39 14.53 2.75 12.35
N ALA A 40 15.44 2.00 11.74
CA ALA A 40 15.68 2.15 10.31
C ALA A 40 14.43 1.70 9.54
N PRO A 41 13.90 2.51 8.64
CA PRO A 41 12.76 2.13 7.84
C PRO A 41 13.03 0.84 7.07
N LEU A 42 12.04 -0.05 7.04
CA LEU A 42 12.06 -1.18 6.14
C LEU A 42 11.48 -0.74 4.81
N GLU A 43 12.23 -1.00 3.76
CA GLU A 43 11.84 -0.61 2.41
C GLU A 43 11.81 -1.81 1.50
N ASN A 44 10.87 -1.83 0.59
CA ASN A 44 10.85 -2.83 -0.47
C ASN A 44 10.22 -2.22 -1.71
N TRP A 45 10.54 -2.77 -2.85
CA TRP A 45 10.06 -2.30 -4.13
C TRP A 45 10.12 -3.42 -5.16
N GLY A 46 9.34 -3.27 -6.20
CA GLY A 46 9.34 -4.21 -7.32
C GLY A 46 8.83 -3.54 -8.58
N ALA A 47 8.94 -4.25 -9.68
CA ALA A 47 8.54 -3.71 -10.97
C ALA A 47 7.99 -4.80 -11.87
N GLU A 48 7.15 -4.39 -12.83
CA GLU A 48 6.58 -5.27 -13.84
C GLU A 48 6.70 -4.60 -15.20
N LYS A 49 6.98 -5.39 -16.23
CA LYS A 49 7.19 -4.88 -17.59
C LYS A 49 5.93 -4.33 -18.22
N SER A 50 4.77 -4.86 -17.85
CA SER A 50 3.49 -4.40 -18.39
C SER A 50 2.43 -4.47 -17.30
N THR A 51 1.97 -3.30 -16.87
CA THR A 51 1.00 -3.20 -15.79
C THR A 51 0.26 -1.86 -15.89
N THR A 52 -0.49 -1.49 -14.86
CA THR A 52 -1.20 -0.22 -14.79
C THR A 52 -0.89 0.50 -13.49
N ASN A 53 -1.13 1.80 -13.44
CA ASN A 53 -0.98 2.60 -12.22
C ASN A 53 -1.75 1.99 -11.06
N ASN A 54 -3.02 1.67 -11.28
CA ASN A 54 -3.89 1.16 -10.21
C ASN A 54 -3.41 -0.17 -9.66
N ARG A 55 -2.92 -1.07 -10.53
CA ARG A 55 -2.37 -2.34 -10.07
C ARG A 55 -1.11 -2.14 -9.23
N MET A 56 -0.26 -1.20 -9.61
CA MET A 56 0.97 -0.93 -8.87
C MET A 56 0.67 -0.27 -7.51
N GLU A 57 -0.29 0.61 -7.45
CA GLU A 57 -0.75 1.19 -6.18
C GLU A 57 -1.28 0.12 -5.23
N LEU A 58 -2.10 -0.79 -5.74
CA LEU A 58 -2.60 -1.92 -4.94
C LEU A 58 -1.48 -2.85 -4.52
N GLN A 59 -0.55 -3.14 -5.43
CA GLN A 59 0.56 -4.06 -5.16
C GLN A 59 1.45 -3.54 -4.03
N ALA A 60 1.69 -2.24 -3.97
CA ALA A 60 2.47 -1.63 -2.90
C ALA A 60 1.83 -1.89 -1.53
N VAL A 61 0.53 -1.66 -1.42
CA VAL A 61 -0.22 -1.88 -0.18
C VAL A 61 -0.24 -3.37 0.18
N ILE A 62 -0.54 -4.22 -0.79
CA ILE A 62 -0.61 -5.67 -0.58
C ILE A 62 0.72 -6.20 -0.06
N THR A 63 1.82 -5.83 -0.70
CA THR A 63 3.14 -6.34 -0.32
C THR A 63 3.54 -5.84 1.07
N ALA A 64 3.21 -4.59 1.40
CA ALA A 64 3.44 -4.06 2.74
C ALA A 64 2.64 -4.83 3.80
N LEU A 65 1.38 -5.13 3.53
CA LEU A 65 0.54 -5.90 4.45
C LEU A 65 1.01 -7.34 4.58
N GLU A 66 1.50 -7.94 3.51
CA GLU A 66 2.09 -9.27 3.58
C GLU A 66 3.30 -9.30 4.51
N ALA A 67 4.11 -8.26 4.50
CA ALA A 67 5.24 -8.12 5.41
C ALA A 67 4.81 -7.96 6.87
N LEU A 68 3.60 -7.45 7.10
CA LEU A 68 3.05 -7.22 8.44
C LEU A 68 2.11 -8.32 8.90
N SER A 69 1.78 -9.29 8.06
CA SER A 69 0.82 -10.34 8.40
C SER A 69 1.42 -11.34 9.38
N GLN A 70 1.43 -10.95 10.64
CA GLN A 70 1.73 -11.87 11.74
C GLN A 70 0.42 -12.26 12.39
N PRO A 71 0.15 -13.53 12.60
CA PRO A 71 -1.04 -13.93 13.33
C PRO A 71 -0.95 -13.42 14.77
N GLY A 72 -1.95 -12.70 15.18
CA GLY A 72 -2.03 -12.17 16.54
C GLY A 72 -2.23 -10.67 16.58
N THR A 73 -2.26 -10.17 17.79
CA THR A 73 -2.46 -8.75 18.04
C THR A 73 -1.18 -7.99 17.76
N GLY A 74 -1.10 -7.43 16.58
CA GLY A 74 -0.03 -6.49 16.26
C GLY A 74 -0.36 -5.08 16.70
N PRO A 75 0.61 -4.17 16.65
CA PRO A 75 0.36 -2.76 16.89
C PRO A 75 -0.57 -2.19 15.83
N GLU A 76 -1.16 -1.04 16.12
CA GLU A 76 -1.96 -0.31 15.16
C GLU A 76 -1.13 0.07 13.95
N ILE A 77 -1.75 0.00 12.78
CA ILE A 77 -1.11 0.28 11.50
C ILE A 77 -1.80 1.49 10.88
N THR A 78 -1.00 2.46 10.45
CA THR A 78 -1.50 3.58 9.65
C THR A 78 -0.89 3.48 8.26
N ILE A 79 -1.71 3.43 7.23
CA ILE A 79 -1.25 3.37 5.85
C ILE A 79 -1.52 4.71 5.17
N TYR A 80 -0.46 5.31 4.68
CA TYR A 80 -0.51 6.56 3.92
C TYR A 80 -0.41 6.24 2.44
N THR A 81 -1.39 6.70 1.68
CA THR A 81 -1.40 6.54 0.22
C THR A 81 -1.83 7.85 -0.43
N ASP A 82 -1.26 8.16 -1.59
CA ASP A 82 -1.71 9.27 -2.42
C ASP A 82 -2.73 8.81 -3.48
N SER A 83 -3.00 7.52 -3.56
CA SER A 83 -3.94 6.95 -4.50
C SER A 83 -5.37 7.12 -4.04
N GLN A 84 -6.14 7.95 -4.72
CA GLN A 84 -7.58 8.05 -4.49
C GLN A 84 -8.29 6.75 -4.83
N TYR A 85 -7.79 6.02 -5.81
CA TYR A 85 -8.34 4.72 -6.20
C TYR A 85 -8.28 3.72 -5.05
N VAL A 86 -7.13 3.61 -4.39
CA VAL A 86 -6.97 2.72 -3.23
C VAL A 86 -7.87 3.18 -2.08
N GLN A 87 -7.84 4.47 -1.76
CA GLN A 87 -8.63 5.01 -0.67
C GLN A 87 -10.12 4.77 -0.86
N LYS A 88 -10.64 5.14 -2.03
CA LYS A 88 -12.06 4.99 -2.32
C LYS A 88 -12.47 3.52 -2.38
N GLY A 89 -11.63 2.67 -2.94
CA GLY A 89 -11.91 1.25 -2.98
C GLY A 89 -12.08 0.65 -1.60
N ILE A 90 -11.17 0.96 -0.69
CA ILE A 90 -11.19 0.43 0.68
C ILE A 90 -12.34 1.01 1.48
N THR A 91 -12.60 2.31 1.36
CA THR A 91 -13.56 3.00 2.23
C THR A 91 -14.99 2.97 1.70
N VAL A 92 -15.17 2.85 0.40
CA VAL A 92 -16.50 2.98 -0.22
C VAL A 92 -16.87 1.75 -1.05
N TRP A 93 -16.03 1.35 -2.01
CA TRP A 93 -16.43 0.40 -3.05
C TRP A 93 -16.40 -1.06 -2.62
N ILE A 94 -15.44 -1.44 -1.80
CA ILE A 94 -15.17 -2.85 -1.49
C ILE A 94 -16.36 -3.52 -0.80
N LYS A 95 -17.06 -2.80 0.05
CA LYS A 95 -18.23 -3.29 0.75
C LYS A 95 -19.34 -3.68 -0.23
N ASP A 96 -19.60 -2.83 -1.22
CA ASP A 96 -20.59 -3.08 -2.24
C ASP A 96 -20.18 -4.24 -3.15
N TRP A 97 -18.92 -4.30 -3.52
CA TRP A 97 -18.40 -5.41 -4.32
C TRP A 97 -18.56 -6.76 -3.62
N LYS A 98 -18.25 -6.81 -2.34
CA LYS A 98 -18.43 -8.04 -1.56
C LYS A 98 -19.89 -8.46 -1.50
N ASN A 99 -20.79 -7.51 -1.34
CA ASN A 99 -22.23 -7.77 -1.30
C ASN A 99 -22.78 -8.24 -2.67
N ARG A 100 -22.12 -7.89 -3.76
CA ARG A 100 -22.49 -8.26 -5.11
C ARG A 100 -21.71 -9.45 -5.66
N GLY A 101 -20.96 -10.15 -4.82
CA GLY A 101 -20.11 -11.27 -5.26
C GLY A 101 -18.98 -10.84 -6.18
N TRP A 102 -18.39 -9.66 -5.90
CA TRP A 102 -17.30 -9.07 -6.67
C TRP A 102 -17.69 -8.68 -8.09
N MET A 103 -18.91 -8.22 -8.22
CA MET A 103 -19.44 -7.67 -9.45
C MET A 103 -19.71 -6.18 -9.31
N THR A 104 -19.58 -5.45 -10.41
CA THR A 104 -20.01 -4.05 -10.44
C THR A 104 -21.54 -3.96 -10.51
N SER A 105 -22.07 -2.76 -10.36
CA SER A 105 -23.51 -2.51 -10.52
C SER A 105 -24.00 -2.88 -11.93
N GLY A 106 -23.14 -2.84 -12.93
CA GLY A 106 -23.42 -3.27 -14.29
C GLY A 106 -23.27 -4.75 -14.53
N LYS A 107 -23.13 -5.57 -13.49
CA LYS A 107 -22.98 -7.04 -13.54
C LYS A 107 -21.73 -7.50 -14.28
N LYS A 108 -20.68 -6.68 -14.27
CA LYS A 108 -19.37 -7.05 -14.81
C LYS A 108 -18.41 -7.35 -13.66
N PRO A 109 -17.42 -8.23 -13.87
CA PRO A 109 -16.42 -8.46 -12.83
C PRO A 109 -15.71 -7.17 -12.43
N VAL A 110 -15.41 -7.03 -11.15
CA VAL A 110 -14.66 -5.88 -10.64
C VAL A 110 -13.28 -5.85 -11.26
N LYS A 111 -12.86 -4.68 -11.74
CA LYS A 111 -11.51 -4.49 -12.29
C LYS A 111 -10.48 -4.70 -11.19
N ASN A 112 -9.39 -5.39 -11.51
CA ASN A 112 -8.34 -5.74 -10.56
C ASN A 112 -8.86 -6.56 -9.37
N GLN A 113 -9.87 -7.37 -9.61
CA GLN A 113 -10.53 -8.17 -8.58
C GLN A 113 -9.53 -9.04 -7.81
N ASP A 114 -8.56 -9.62 -8.49
CA ASP A 114 -7.52 -10.44 -7.87
C ASP A 114 -6.78 -9.70 -6.77
N LEU A 115 -6.36 -8.47 -7.04
CA LEU A 115 -5.64 -7.64 -6.08
C LEU A 115 -6.57 -7.13 -4.98
N TRP A 116 -7.78 -6.71 -5.31
CA TRP A 116 -8.74 -6.25 -4.31
C TRP A 116 -9.13 -7.35 -3.33
N GLN A 117 -9.33 -8.57 -3.81
CA GLN A 117 -9.64 -9.71 -2.94
C GLN A 117 -8.46 -10.03 -2.02
N ARG A 118 -7.24 -9.98 -2.55
CA ARG A 118 -6.04 -10.21 -1.74
C ARG A 118 -5.91 -9.15 -0.66
N LEU A 119 -6.10 -7.89 -1.02
CA LEU A 119 -6.05 -6.78 -0.08
C LEU A 119 -7.10 -6.92 1.02
N ASP A 120 -8.33 -7.25 0.65
CA ASP A 120 -9.41 -7.45 1.60
C ASP A 120 -9.09 -8.56 2.61
N THR A 121 -8.54 -9.65 2.14
CA THR A 121 -8.14 -10.77 3.00
C THR A 121 -7.04 -10.35 3.98
N LEU A 122 -6.03 -9.64 3.50
CA LEU A 122 -4.92 -9.20 4.35
C LEU A 122 -5.35 -8.16 5.37
N ALA A 123 -6.18 -7.20 4.95
CA ALA A 123 -6.61 -6.11 5.80
C ALA A 123 -7.65 -6.51 6.85
N GLY A 124 -8.42 -7.55 6.56
CA GLY A 124 -9.59 -7.91 7.37
C GLY A 124 -9.30 -8.33 8.80
N GLY A 125 -8.08 -8.71 9.10
CA GLY A 125 -7.68 -9.11 10.46
C GLY A 125 -6.77 -8.12 11.17
N LEU A 126 -6.52 -6.95 10.59
CA LEU A 126 -5.53 -6.01 11.09
C LEU A 126 -6.17 -4.67 11.48
N PRO A 127 -5.69 -4.02 12.55
CA PRO A 127 -6.18 -2.70 12.95
C PRO A 127 -5.54 -1.61 12.10
N ILE A 128 -6.14 -1.33 10.95
CA ILE A 128 -5.58 -0.39 9.96
C ILE A 128 -6.37 0.90 9.93
N THR A 129 -5.67 2.03 9.99
CA THR A 129 -6.18 3.35 9.69
C THR A 129 -5.65 3.77 8.32
N TRP A 130 -6.53 4.15 7.43
CA TRP A 130 -6.17 4.58 6.08
C TRP A 130 -6.14 6.09 6.03
N VAL A 131 -5.04 6.66 5.57
CA VAL A 131 -4.87 8.11 5.44
C VAL A 131 -4.51 8.42 4.00
N TRP A 132 -5.36 9.22 3.37
CA TRP A 132 -5.04 9.73 2.05
C TRP A 132 -4.21 11.00 2.20
N VAL A 133 -3.07 11.05 1.49
CA VAL A 133 -2.20 12.22 1.44
C VAL A 133 -2.23 12.79 0.03
N LYS A 134 -2.27 14.10 -0.06
CA LYS A 134 -2.15 14.77 -1.35
C LYS A 134 -0.70 14.63 -1.81
N GLY A 135 -0.52 14.02 -2.99
CA GLY A 135 0.77 13.58 -3.48
C GLY A 135 1.91 14.57 -3.27
N HIS A 136 3.06 14.05 -2.89
CA HIS A 136 4.35 14.74 -2.78
C HIS A 136 4.38 16.01 -1.94
N ALA A 137 3.48 16.17 -1.00
CA ALA A 137 3.35 17.39 -0.19
C ALA A 137 4.45 17.52 0.88
N GLY A 138 5.71 17.35 0.49
CA GLY A 138 6.84 17.55 1.39
C GLY A 138 7.06 16.46 2.43
N ASN A 139 6.36 15.34 2.34
CA ASN A 139 6.58 14.23 3.26
C ASN A 139 7.80 13.42 2.83
N LYS A 140 8.75 13.34 3.72
CA LYS A 140 10.02 12.64 3.52
C LYS A 140 9.85 11.19 3.04
N TYR A 141 8.93 10.46 3.63
CA TYR A 141 8.73 9.04 3.31
C TYR A 141 7.90 8.85 2.05
N ASN A 142 6.98 9.74 1.76
CA ASN A 142 6.30 9.76 0.47
C ASN A 142 7.28 9.97 -0.68
N GLU A 143 8.17 10.93 -0.51
CA GLU A 143 9.22 11.18 -1.51
C GLU A 143 10.16 9.99 -1.66
N ARG A 144 10.47 9.32 -0.55
CA ARG A 144 11.29 8.11 -0.60
C ARG A 144 10.61 7.01 -1.39
N CYS A 145 9.31 6.78 -1.16
CA CYS A 145 8.53 5.81 -1.92
C CYS A 145 8.52 6.14 -3.41
N ASP A 146 8.31 7.39 -3.76
CA ASP A 146 8.31 7.84 -5.16
C ASP A 146 9.66 7.55 -5.82
N ASN A 147 10.74 7.85 -5.14
CA ASN A 147 12.09 7.58 -5.65
C ASN A 147 12.35 6.08 -5.82
N LEU A 148 11.91 5.26 -4.88
CA LEU A 148 12.03 3.80 -4.97
C LEU A 148 11.22 3.25 -6.15
N THR A 149 10.02 3.77 -6.35
CA THR A 149 9.16 3.37 -7.47
C THR A 149 9.81 3.70 -8.80
N LYS A 150 10.35 4.90 -8.94
CA LYS A 150 11.06 5.32 -10.16
C LYS A 150 12.30 4.47 -10.42
N LYS A 151 13.05 4.16 -9.37
CA LYS A 151 14.21 3.29 -9.45
C LYS A 151 13.83 1.89 -9.88
N ALA A 152 12.71 1.38 -9.36
CA ALA A 152 12.20 0.07 -9.74
C ALA A 152 11.88 -0.01 -11.23
N VAL A 153 11.18 0.98 -11.76
CA VAL A 153 10.85 1.05 -13.20
C VAL A 153 12.13 1.14 -14.03
N ALA A 154 13.08 1.94 -13.61
CA ALA A 154 14.34 2.12 -14.33
C ALA A 154 15.19 0.84 -14.36
N SER A 155 14.95 -0.09 -13.46
CA SER A 155 15.70 -1.36 -13.40
C SER A 155 15.19 -2.44 -14.34
N LEU A 156 14.07 -2.20 -14.98
CA LEU A 156 13.47 -3.15 -15.92
C LEU A 156 14.23 -3.25 -17.24
#